data_23017cb6c76f886d67c86cbc73f25d3e
#
_entry.id   23017cb6c76f886d67c86cbc73f25d3e
#
_cell.length_a   1.000
_cell.length_b   1.000
_cell.length_c   1.000
_cell.angle_alpha   90.00
_cell.angle_beta   90.00
_cell.angle_gamma   90.00
#
_symmetry.space_group_name_H-M   'P 1'
#
loop_
_entity.id
_entity.type
_entity.pdbx_description
1 polymer ?
#
loop_
_entity_poly.entity_id
_entity_poly.type
_entity_poly.pdbx_seq_one_letter_code
_entity_poly.pdbx_strand_id
1 'polypeptide(L)'
;MDLMLPVPADERLPLGEPFTLDQARARGVSERVVHRLAREGTLRRVFRGVYVDSAADDDLLMRARALSLVVPPTAVVTDECAAWARGVDLVARGDHVIPPPVSIVQPHGHGRVRQRGADGGRRLLFPRDVETLHGIRLTTSLRTALDLARTRSRFGGIAALDAMLRTRDFSHEEMLREIARFRGFRGVVRLRTLAPLADPRAESPAESVLRLLWLDAGLPAPTPQVPICDDAGWEVYRLDLGLPEIRYAAEYDGVAWHSSPAQRARDRQRRAWLRDERGWVVDVLATDQVFKHPAVAIDMLRAGVARAERRLRRTA
;
A
#
# COMPACT_ATOMS: atom_id res chain seq x y z
N MET A 1 3.69 50.37 -28.68
CA MET A 1 4.27 49.89 -27.41
C MET A 1 3.26 48.95 -26.79
N ASP A 2 3.32 47.68 -27.21
CA ASP A 2 2.41 46.63 -26.74
C ASP A 2 2.68 46.37 -25.28
N LEU A 3 1.76 46.77 -24.42
CA LEU A 3 1.71 46.37 -23.03
C LEU A 3 1.42 44.88 -22.99
N MET A 4 2.44 44.05 -23.08
CA MET A 4 2.30 42.62 -22.73
C MET A 4 1.73 42.55 -21.31
N LEU A 5 0.48 42.10 -21.20
CA LEU A 5 -0.12 41.76 -19.90
C LEU A 5 0.81 40.77 -19.20
N PRO A 6 1.05 40.93 -17.88
CA PRO A 6 1.90 39.98 -17.16
C PRO A 6 1.27 38.59 -17.23
N VAL A 7 2.03 37.62 -17.74
CA VAL A 7 1.65 36.20 -17.80
C VAL A 7 1.18 35.78 -16.40
N PRO A 8 0.00 35.15 -16.28
CA PRO A 8 -0.49 34.65 -14.99
C PRO A 8 0.55 33.79 -14.26
N ALA A 9 0.53 33.81 -12.94
CA ALA A 9 1.56 33.13 -12.15
C ALA A 9 1.55 31.60 -12.34
N ASP A 10 0.41 31.02 -12.58
CA ASP A 10 0.18 29.62 -12.91
C ASP A 10 0.80 29.23 -14.25
N GLU A 11 0.68 30.06 -15.30
CA GLU A 11 1.30 29.84 -16.61
C GLU A 11 2.84 29.90 -16.60
N ARG A 12 3.45 30.48 -15.55
CA ARG A 12 4.92 30.53 -15.38
C ARG A 12 5.50 29.33 -14.67
N LEU A 13 4.65 28.53 -14.02
CA LEU A 13 5.08 27.32 -13.31
C LEU A 13 5.21 26.13 -14.27
N PRO A 14 6.10 25.16 -13.98
CA PRO A 14 6.23 23.94 -14.78
C PRO A 14 5.11 22.95 -14.43
N LEU A 15 3.88 23.23 -14.92
CA LEU A 15 2.68 22.50 -14.48
C LEU A 15 2.73 20.97 -14.77
N GLY A 16 3.48 20.52 -15.77
CA GLY A 16 3.62 19.10 -16.11
C GLY A 16 4.62 18.32 -15.27
N GLU A 17 5.38 18.97 -14.37
CA GLU A 17 6.46 18.35 -13.63
C GLU A 17 6.54 18.86 -12.18
N PRO A 18 7.01 18.04 -11.22
CA PRO A 18 7.28 18.51 -9.88
C PRO A 18 8.35 19.60 -9.85
N PHE A 19 8.17 20.60 -9.01
CA PHE A 19 9.10 21.72 -8.87
C PHE A 19 9.26 22.15 -7.41
N THR A 20 10.41 22.79 -7.13
CA THR A 20 10.72 23.35 -5.81
C THR A 20 10.29 24.82 -5.72
N LEU A 21 10.21 25.35 -4.48
CA LEU A 21 9.99 26.77 -4.25
C LEU A 21 11.09 27.65 -4.89
N ASP A 22 12.33 27.19 -4.92
CA ASP A 22 13.44 27.90 -5.55
C ASP A 22 13.29 27.96 -7.08
N GLN A 23 12.83 26.86 -7.70
CA GLN A 23 12.52 26.83 -9.14
C GLN A 23 11.34 27.75 -9.49
N ALA A 24 10.31 27.82 -8.64
CA ALA A 24 9.21 28.78 -8.80
C ALA A 24 9.71 30.22 -8.69
N ARG A 25 10.56 30.50 -7.68
CA ARG A 25 11.16 31.83 -7.49
C ARG A 25 12.02 32.26 -8.68
N ALA A 26 12.81 31.34 -9.25
CA ALA A 26 13.60 31.60 -10.46
C ALA A 26 12.73 31.98 -11.68
N ARG A 27 11.45 31.56 -11.69
CA ARG A 27 10.45 31.95 -12.71
C ARG A 27 9.62 33.19 -12.31
N GLY A 28 10.02 33.91 -11.27
CA GLY A 28 9.33 35.10 -10.80
C GLY A 28 8.01 34.83 -10.07
N VAL A 29 7.80 33.60 -9.58
CA VAL A 29 6.62 33.23 -8.78
C VAL A 29 7.03 33.13 -7.32
N SER A 30 6.44 34.00 -6.48
CA SER A 30 6.76 34.02 -5.05
C SER A 30 6.21 32.81 -4.30
N GLU A 31 6.88 32.44 -3.22
CA GLU A 31 6.44 31.35 -2.32
C GLU A 31 5.00 31.55 -1.81
N ARG A 32 4.61 32.82 -1.53
CA ARG A 32 3.24 33.18 -1.13
C ARG A 32 2.21 32.78 -2.20
N VAL A 33 2.52 32.93 -3.49
CA VAL A 33 1.66 32.56 -4.60
C VAL A 33 1.56 31.06 -4.70
N VAL A 34 2.68 30.31 -4.62
CA VAL A 34 2.68 28.84 -4.61
C VAL A 34 1.83 28.29 -3.47
N HIS A 35 1.96 28.84 -2.26
CA HIS A 35 1.15 28.41 -1.11
C HIS A 35 -0.34 28.75 -1.27
N ARG A 36 -0.67 29.85 -1.95
CA ARG A 36 -2.06 30.18 -2.28
C ARG A 36 -2.64 29.16 -3.25
N LEU A 37 -1.97 28.91 -4.38
CA LEU A 37 -2.40 27.93 -5.38
C LEU A 37 -2.56 26.51 -4.79
N ALA A 38 -1.69 26.14 -3.84
CA ALA A 38 -1.81 24.87 -3.13
C ALA A 38 -3.04 24.83 -2.18
N ARG A 39 -3.43 25.95 -1.57
CA ARG A 39 -4.67 26.03 -0.76
C ARG A 39 -5.93 26.06 -1.62
N GLU A 40 -5.86 26.64 -2.80
CA GLU A 40 -6.93 26.69 -3.78
C GLU A 40 -7.12 25.36 -4.53
N GLY A 41 -6.21 24.38 -4.33
CA GLY A 41 -6.28 23.06 -4.95
C GLY A 41 -5.75 22.98 -6.38
N THR A 42 -5.20 24.07 -6.93
CA THR A 42 -4.53 24.09 -8.24
C THR A 42 -3.21 23.32 -8.20
N LEU A 43 -2.49 23.43 -7.10
CA LEU A 43 -1.26 22.67 -6.86
C LEU A 43 -1.45 21.70 -5.69
N ARG A 44 -0.83 20.52 -5.79
CA ARG A 44 -0.67 19.61 -4.64
C ARG A 44 0.78 19.59 -4.19
N ARG A 45 0.99 19.52 -2.89
CA ARG A 45 2.32 19.35 -2.31
C ARG A 45 2.67 17.88 -2.25
N VAL A 46 3.70 17.46 -2.99
CA VAL A 46 4.21 16.09 -2.97
C VAL A 46 5.12 15.88 -1.75
N PHE A 47 6.14 16.73 -1.60
CA PHE A 47 7.02 16.73 -0.42
C PHE A 47 7.11 18.14 0.16
N ARG A 48 7.79 18.28 1.30
CA ARG A 48 8.05 19.61 1.86
C ARG A 48 8.85 20.45 0.86
N GLY A 49 8.25 21.54 0.38
CA GLY A 49 8.87 22.47 -0.59
C GLY A 49 8.84 21.97 -2.04
N VAL A 50 8.18 20.85 -2.32
CA VAL A 50 7.98 20.30 -3.68
C VAL A 50 6.50 20.24 -4.00
N TYR A 51 6.12 20.81 -5.13
CA TYR A 51 4.76 20.96 -5.60
C TYR A 51 4.63 20.43 -7.02
N VAL A 52 3.42 20.08 -7.40
CA VAL A 52 3.03 19.67 -8.77
C VAL A 52 1.60 20.14 -9.03
N ASP A 53 1.22 20.28 -10.29
CA ASP A 53 -0.18 20.51 -10.67
C ASP A 53 -1.08 19.41 -10.08
N SER A 54 -2.21 19.79 -9.52
CA SER A 54 -3.18 18.82 -9.00
C SER A 54 -3.78 17.94 -10.09
N ALA A 55 -3.82 18.41 -11.35
CA ALA A 55 -4.26 17.65 -12.50
C ALA A 55 -3.19 16.69 -13.07
N ALA A 56 -1.92 16.79 -12.62
CA ALA A 56 -0.85 15.91 -13.09
C ALA A 56 -1.06 14.47 -12.60
N ASP A 57 -0.87 13.51 -13.50
CA ASP A 57 -0.95 12.09 -13.18
C ASP A 57 0.06 11.71 -12.08
N ASP A 58 -0.37 10.84 -11.16
CA ASP A 58 0.49 10.28 -10.13
C ASP A 58 1.17 9.01 -10.64
N ASP A 59 1.98 9.15 -11.69
CA ASP A 59 2.74 8.05 -12.28
C ASP A 59 4.13 7.86 -11.64
N LEU A 60 4.79 6.77 -11.98
CA LEU A 60 6.11 6.42 -11.43
C LEU A 60 7.18 7.45 -11.80
N LEU A 61 7.09 8.06 -12.96
CA LEU A 61 8.05 9.06 -13.42
C LEU A 61 7.90 10.36 -12.64
N MET A 62 6.66 10.81 -12.40
CA MET A 62 6.36 11.97 -11.55
C MET A 62 6.88 11.73 -10.12
N ARG A 63 6.61 10.54 -9.54
CA ARG A 63 7.10 10.17 -8.20
C ARG A 63 8.64 10.21 -8.12
N ALA A 64 9.31 9.66 -9.13
CA ALA A 64 10.77 9.68 -9.23
C ALA A 64 11.32 11.10 -9.36
N ARG A 65 10.73 11.93 -10.21
CA ARG A 65 11.12 13.34 -10.38
C ARG A 65 10.94 14.12 -9.09
N ALA A 66 9.82 13.93 -8.38
CA ALA A 66 9.58 14.57 -7.10
C ALA A 66 10.64 14.18 -6.05
N LEU A 67 11.02 12.89 -6.01
CA LEU A 67 12.08 12.39 -5.12
C LEU A 67 13.44 12.98 -5.49
N SER A 68 13.78 13.10 -6.76
CA SER A 68 15.06 13.66 -7.20
C SER A 68 15.28 15.10 -6.73
N LEU A 69 14.21 15.84 -6.46
CA LEU A 69 14.28 17.20 -5.94
C LEU A 69 14.59 17.28 -4.42
N VAL A 70 14.40 16.17 -3.70
CA VAL A 70 14.58 16.14 -2.23
C VAL A 70 15.61 15.10 -1.77
N VAL A 71 16.04 14.19 -2.63
CA VAL A 71 16.99 13.11 -2.30
C VAL A 71 18.37 13.46 -2.87
N PRO A 72 19.42 13.53 -2.03
CA PRO A 72 20.77 13.71 -2.54
C PRO A 72 21.20 12.59 -3.50
N PRO A 73 21.97 12.88 -4.56
CA PRO A 73 22.35 11.89 -5.56
C PRO A 73 23.10 10.66 -5.00
N THR A 74 23.79 10.83 -3.87
CA THR A 74 24.55 9.77 -3.20
C THR A 74 23.68 8.92 -2.27
N ALA A 75 22.48 9.39 -1.89
CA ALA A 75 21.60 8.68 -0.99
C ALA A 75 20.82 7.57 -1.70
N VAL A 76 20.35 6.61 -0.91
CA VAL A 76 19.49 5.51 -1.37
C VAL A 76 18.15 5.65 -0.69
N VAL A 77 17.08 5.73 -1.47
CA VAL A 77 15.69 5.72 -0.98
C VAL A 77 15.35 4.32 -0.44
N THR A 78 14.71 4.28 0.71
CA THR A 78 14.43 3.02 1.43
C THR A 78 12.99 2.95 1.93
N ASP A 79 12.63 1.81 2.46
CA ASP A 79 11.40 1.57 3.20
C ASP A 79 10.13 1.94 2.39
N GLU A 80 9.16 2.60 2.99
CA GLU A 80 7.90 2.97 2.33
C GLU A 80 8.09 3.91 1.17
N CYS A 81 9.09 4.77 1.25
CA CYS A 81 9.38 5.68 0.16
C CYS A 81 9.90 4.93 -1.08
N ALA A 82 10.69 3.86 -0.89
CA ALA A 82 11.12 2.98 -1.98
C ALA A 82 9.94 2.15 -2.54
N ALA A 83 9.01 1.70 -1.71
CA ALA A 83 7.79 1.03 -2.15
C ALA A 83 6.89 1.99 -2.96
N TRP A 84 6.65 3.21 -2.43
CA TRP A 84 5.87 4.23 -3.11
C TRP A 84 6.45 4.64 -4.47
N ALA A 85 7.76 4.78 -4.57
CA ALA A 85 8.45 5.08 -5.84
C ALA A 85 8.24 4.00 -6.91
N ARG A 86 7.82 2.78 -6.51
CA ARG A 86 7.49 1.66 -7.41
C ARG A 86 5.98 1.49 -7.63
N GLY A 87 5.15 2.41 -7.16
CA GLY A 87 3.70 2.30 -7.23
C GLY A 87 3.09 1.34 -6.22
N VAL A 88 3.85 0.92 -5.20
CA VAL A 88 3.33 0.06 -4.13
C VAL A 88 2.84 0.91 -2.98
N ASP A 89 1.53 0.97 -2.83
CA ASP A 89 0.86 1.68 -1.76
C ASP A 89 0.66 0.76 -0.54
N LEU A 90 1.23 1.16 0.60
CA LEU A 90 1.17 0.42 1.86
C LEU A 90 0.15 1.02 2.83
N VAL A 91 -0.66 1.96 2.36
CA VAL A 91 -1.74 2.64 3.09
C VAL A 91 -3.10 2.25 2.51
N ALA A 92 -4.16 2.60 3.20
CA ALA A 92 -5.52 2.32 2.73
C ALA A 92 -5.82 3.01 1.39
N ARG A 93 -6.70 2.41 0.58
CA ARG A 93 -7.16 3.00 -0.69
C ARG A 93 -7.66 4.43 -0.46
N GLY A 94 -7.16 5.35 -1.29
CA GLY A 94 -7.49 6.78 -1.22
C GLY A 94 -6.38 7.65 -0.59
N ASP A 95 -5.49 7.07 0.20
CA ASP A 95 -4.39 7.81 0.85
C ASP A 95 -3.08 7.78 0.02
N HIS A 96 -3.07 7.08 -1.10
CA HIS A 96 -1.89 6.91 -1.97
C HIS A 96 -1.38 8.22 -2.60
N VAL A 97 -2.23 9.22 -2.70
CA VAL A 97 -1.86 10.56 -3.20
C VAL A 97 -0.95 11.31 -2.21
N ILE A 98 -0.96 10.89 -0.93
CA ILE A 98 -0.09 11.45 0.11
C ILE A 98 1.17 10.59 0.17
N PRO A 99 2.33 11.09 -0.30
CA PRO A 99 3.55 10.30 -0.26
C PRO A 99 3.99 10.04 1.18
N PRO A 100 4.61 8.88 1.45
CA PRO A 100 5.20 8.61 2.75
C PRO A 100 6.34 9.59 3.05
N PRO A 101 6.72 9.74 4.34
CA PRO A 101 7.91 10.50 4.70
C PRO A 101 9.14 10.01 3.93
N VAL A 102 9.99 10.94 3.49
CA VAL A 102 11.20 10.60 2.74
C VAL A 102 12.14 9.80 3.62
N SER A 103 12.31 8.51 3.32
CA SER A 103 13.22 7.60 4.01
C SER A 103 14.44 7.34 3.14
N ILE A 104 15.62 7.76 3.61
CA ILE A 104 16.88 7.64 2.87
C ILE A 104 18.01 7.16 3.77
N VAL A 105 18.96 6.47 3.20
CA VAL A 105 20.19 6.08 3.86
C VAL A 105 21.40 6.43 3.01
N GLN A 106 22.54 6.70 3.68
CA GLN A 106 23.82 6.83 2.99
C GLN A 106 24.51 5.48 2.93
N PRO A 107 25.08 5.08 1.79
CA PRO A 107 26.00 3.93 1.71
C PRO A 107 27.19 4.09 2.65
N HIS A 108 27.86 2.97 2.95
CA HIS A 108 29.08 2.97 3.78
C HIS A 108 30.13 3.93 3.20
N GLY A 109 30.78 4.71 4.07
CA GLY A 109 31.79 5.71 3.68
C GLY A 109 31.28 7.15 3.58
N HIS A 110 29.98 7.38 3.58
CA HIS A 110 29.40 8.72 3.60
C HIS A 110 28.86 9.09 4.99
N GLY A 111 28.87 10.39 5.33
CA GLY A 111 28.34 10.91 6.59
C GLY A 111 26.82 10.67 6.72
N ARG A 112 26.29 10.76 7.96
CA ARG A 112 24.84 10.64 8.20
C ARG A 112 24.09 11.77 7.48
N VAL A 113 23.01 11.43 6.75
CA VAL A 113 22.12 12.45 6.18
C VAL A 113 21.43 13.23 7.31
N ARG A 114 21.62 14.54 7.34
CA ARG A 114 20.94 15.47 8.23
C ARG A 114 20.04 16.39 7.39
N GLN A 115 19.02 15.82 6.76
CA GLN A 115 18.08 16.63 5.97
C GLN A 115 16.77 16.81 6.75
N ARG A 116 16.31 18.06 6.87
CA ARG A 116 15.00 18.35 7.49
C ARG A 116 13.88 17.68 6.73
N GLY A 117 13.15 16.77 7.39
CA GLY A 117 12.00 16.07 6.80
C GLY A 117 12.32 14.72 6.15
N ALA A 118 13.59 14.24 6.25
CA ALA A 118 13.95 12.89 5.89
C ALA A 118 14.36 12.09 7.13
N ASP A 119 13.85 10.86 7.27
CA ASP A 119 14.37 9.87 8.21
C ASP A 119 15.68 9.32 7.65
N GLY A 120 16.80 9.91 8.11
CA GLY A 120 18.15 9.52 7.69
C GLY A 120 18.77 8.53 8.66
N GLY A 121 19.24 7.40 8.16
CA GLY A 121 19.91 6.35 8.94
C GLY A 121 21.20 5.87 8.30
N ARG A 122 21.94 5.01 9.03
CA ARG A 122 22.94 4.12 8.45
C ARG A 122 22.34 2.73 8.31
N ARG A 123 22.47 2.12 7.15
CA ARG A 123 22.01 0.76 6.90
C ARG A 123 23.07 0.03 6.11
N LEU A 124 23.37 -1.21 6.50
CA LEU A 124 24.24 -2.06 5.70
C LEU A 124 23.50 -2.44 4.41
N LEU A 125 23.94 -1.87 3.30
CA LEU A 125 23.48 -2.19 1.97
C LEU A 125 24.66 -2.71 1.14
N PHE A 126 24.43 -3.80 0.44
CA PHE A 126 25.37 -4.32 -0.56
C PHE A 126 24.98 -3.79 -1.96
N PRO A 127 25.89 -3.81 -2.94
CA PRO A 127 25.55 -3.38 -4.30
C PRO A 127 24.28 -4.04 -4.85
N ARG A 128 24.06 -5.32 -4.59
CA ARG A 128 22.87 -6.07 -5.00
C ARG A 128 21.56 -5.65 -4.28
N ASP A 129 21.66 -4.86 -3.23
CA ASP A 129 20.49 -4.35 -2.49
C ASP A 129 19.98 -3.02 -3.05
N VAL A 130 20.70 -2.43 -4.02
CA VAL A 130 20.43 -1.09 -4.57
C VAL A 130 20.32 -1.17 -6.08
N GLU A 131 19.31 -0.51 -6.60
CA GLU A 131 19.13 -0.32 -8.03
C GLU A 131 18.83 1.14 -8.36
N THR A 132 18.79 1.47 -9.65
CA THR A 132 18.38 2.78 -10.13
C THR A 132 17.08 2.65 -10.91
N LEU A 133 16.05 3.37 -10.47
CA LEU A 133 14.75 3.42 -11.13
C LEU A 133 14.45 4.89 -11.49
N HIS A 134 14.21 5.18 -12.76
CA HIS A 134 13.94 6.54 -13.24
C HIS A 134 14.96 7.60 -12.74
N GLY A 135 16.25 7.23 -12.66
CA GLY A 135 17.32 8.12 -12.21
C GLY A 135 17.51 8.24 -10.71
N ILE A 136 16.67 7.59 -9.88
CA ILE A 136 16.83 7.57 -8.42
C ILE A 136 17.43 6.25 -7.96
N ARG A 137 18.34 6.33 -6.99
CA ARG A 137 18.87 5.14 -6.30
C ARG A 137 17.94 4.75 -5.18
N LEU A 138 17.52 3.49 -5.15
CA LEU A 138 16.62 2.95 -4.11
C LEU A 138 16.96 1.49 -3.80
N THR A 139 16.47 0.99 -2.67
CA THR A 139 16.58 -0.45 -2.38
C THR A 139 15.77 -1.26 -3.38
N THR A 140 16.28 -2.43 -3.82
CA THR A 140 15.54 -3.36 -4.67
C THR A 140 14.19 -3.73 -4.03
N SER A 141 13.23 -4.19 -4.83
CA SER A 141 11.92 -4.62 -4.35
C SER A 141 12.04 -5.67 -3.26
N LEU A 142 12.89 -6.68 -3.46
CA LEU A 142 13.14 -7.73 -2.47
C LEU A 142 13.73 -7.15 -1.16
N ARG A 143 14.74 -6.29 -1.24
CA ARG A 143 15.33 -5.66 -0.07
C ARG A 143 14.33 -4.78 0.67
N THR A 144 13.52 -4.03 -0.04
CA THR A 144 12.45 -3.18 0.52
C THR A 144 11.43 -4.03 1.27
N ALA A 145 10.96 -5.14 0.69
CA ALA A 145 10.02 -6.07 1.32
C ALA A 145 10.56 -6.62 2.64
N LEU A 146 11.80 -7.11 2.63
CA LEU A 146 12.44 -7.71 3.81
C LEU A 146 12.68 -6.68 4.92
N ASP A 147 13.09 -5.46 4.57
CA ASP A 147 13.29 -4.38 5.54
C ASP A 147 11.97 -3.91 6.15
N LEU A 148 10.91 -3.73 5.37
CA LEU A 148 9.58 -3.38 5.87
C LEU A 148 9.00 -4.46 6.79
N ALA A 149 9.10 -5.74 6.41
CA ALA A 149 8.59 -6.83 7.21
C ALA A 149 9.25 -6.95 8.59
N ARG A 150 10.55 -6.64 8.70
CA ARG A 150 11.26 -6.70 9.98
C ARG A 150 11.08 -5.43 10.83
N THR A 151 10.86 -4.26 10.22
CA THR A 151 10.84 -2.96 10.92
C THR A 151 9.44 -2.48 11.29
N ARG A 152 8.43 -2.82 10.50
CA ARG A 152 7.04 -2.45 10.72
C ARG A 152 6.37 -3.30 11.82
N SER A 153 5.16 -2.91 12.22
CA SER A 153 4.30 -3.77 13.05
C SER A 153 4.05 -5.10 12.35
N ARG A 154 3.52 -6.08 13.07
CA ARG A 154 3.15 -7.38 12.49
C ARG A 154 2.19 -7.24 11.32
N PHE A 155 1.18 -6.38 11.43
CA PHE A 155 0.20 -6.09 10.38
C PHE A 155 0.83 -5.35 9.19
N GLY A 156 1.60 -4.30 9.47
CA GLY A 156 2.31 -3.59 8.41
C GLY A 156 3.36 -4.44 7.69
N GLY A 157 3.96 -5.39 8.41
CA GLY A 157 4.95 -6.31 7.84
C GLY A 157 4.36 -7.29 6.84
N ILE A 158 3.21 -7.93 7.17
CA ILE A 158 2.56 -8.87 6.23
C ILE A 158 1.99 -8.11 5.03
N ALA A 159 1.37 -6.96 5.25
CA ALA A 159 0.85 -6.12 4.18
C ALA A 159 1.95 -5.69 3.20
N ALA A 160 3.13 -5.32 3.72
CA ALA A 160 4.27 -4.96 2.89
C ALA A 160 4.80 -6.16 2.08
N LEU A 161 4.90 -7.35 2.68
CA LEU A 161 5.34 -8.57 1.99
C LEU A 161 4.38 -8.93 0.85
N ASP A 162 3.08 -8.96 1.10
CA ASP A 162 2.07 -9.28 0.11
C ASP A 162 2.08 -8.28 -1.05
N ALA A 163 2.10 -6.97 -0.72
CA ALA A 163 2.11 -5.90 -1.72
C ALA A 163 3.39 -5.90 -2.57
N MET A 164 4.56 -6.14 -1.96
CA MET A 164 5.83 -6.19 -2.68
C MET A 164 5.96 -7.46 -3.51
N LEU A 165 5.47 -8.61 -3.06
CA LEU A 165 5.39 -9.84 -3.87
C LEU A 165 4.49 -9.67 -5.10
N ARG A 166 3.43 -8.85 -5.00
CA ARG A 166 2.51 -8.56 -6.11
C ARG A 166 3.17 -7.81 -7.26
N THR A 167 4.30 -7.11 -7.03
CA THR A 167 5.09 -6.49 -8.11
C THR A 167 5.69 -7.52 -9.07
N ARG A 168 5.88 -8.77 -8.60
CA ARG A 168 6.54 -9.87 -9.34
C ARG A 168 8.02 -9.60 -9.67
N ASP A 169 8.66 -8.64 -9.01
CA ASP A 169 10.09 -8.35 -9.18
C ASP A 169 10.99 -9.43 -8.54
N PHE A 170 10.42 -10.26 -7.69
CA PHE A 170 11.06 -11.41 -7.04
C PHE A 170 10.02 -12.48 -6.70
N SER A 171 10.45 -13.71 -6.55
CA SER A 171 9.61 -14.83 -6.15
C SER A 171 9.55 -15.01 -4.62
N HIS A 172 8.50 -15.70 -4.15
CA HIS A 172 8.39 -16.07 -2.74
C HIS A 172 9.59 -16.91 -2.27
N GLU A 173 10.06 -17.83 -3.13
CA GLU A 173 11.23 -18.67 -2.84
C GLU A 173 12.50 -17.84 -2.70
N GLU A 174 12.76 -16.86 -3.58
CA GLU A 174 13.88 -15.93 -3.45
C GLU A 174 13.82 -15.14 -2.15
N MET A 175 12.63 -14.66 -1.79
CA MET A 175 12.41 -13.96 -0.53
C MET A 175 12.79 -14.84 0.68
N LEU A 176 12.35 -16.08 0.71
CA LEU A 176 12.65 -17.01 1.82
C LEU A 176 14.15 -17.32 1.92
N ARG A 177 14.83 -17.49 0.78
CA ARG A 177 16.31 -17.72 0.76
C ARG A 177 17.10 -16.55 1.31
N GLU A 178 16.66 -15.31 1.02
CA GLU A 178 17.37 -14.09 1.44
C GLU A 178 17.23 -13.76 2.93
N ILE A 179 16.26 -14.36 3.64
CA ILE A 179 16.05 -14.13 5.09
C ILE A 179 17.29 -14.46 5.92
N ALA A 180 18.08 -15.45 5.52
CA ALA A 180 19.29 -15.87 6.22
C ALA A 180 20.30 -14.72 6.42
N ARG A 181 20.36 -13.78 5.47
CA ARG A 181 21.24 -12.59 5.53
C ARG A 181 20.92 -11.65 6.68
N PHE A 182 19.71 -11.71 7.21
CA PHE A 182 19.24 -10.82 8.28
C PHE A 182 19.48 -11.41 9.68
N ARG A 183 20.30 -12.48 9.79
CA ARG A 183 20.68 -13.03 11.09
C ARG A 183 21.32 -11.95 11.97
N GLY A 184 20.81 -11.77 13.18
CA GLY A 184 21.27 -10.74 14.11
C GLY A 184 20.66 -9.33 13.88
N PHE A 185 19.92 -9.11 12.80
CA PHE A 185 19.27 -7.82 12.57
C PHE A 185 18.02 -7.67 13.45
N ARG A 186 17.77 -6.44 13.90
CA ARG A 186 16.53 -6.10 14.63
C ARG A 186 15.30 -6.50 13.80
N GLY A 187 14.37 -7.21 14.42
CA GLY A 187 13.11 -7.61 13.80
C GLY A 187 13.19 -8.87 12.91
N VAL A 188 14.35 -9.55 12.84
CA VAL A 188 14.50 -10.77 12.03
C VAL A 188 13.55 -11.90 12.45
N VAL A 189 13.22 -11.99 13.75
CA VAL A 189 12.24 -12.99 14.24
C VAL A 189 10.88 -12.76 13.57
N ARG A 190 10.41 -11.51 13.55
CA ARG A 190 9.17 -11.16 12.88
C ARG A 190 9.22 -11.49 11.38
N LEU A 191 10.31 -11.13 10.69
CA LEU A 191 10.50 -11.45 9.29
C LEU A 191 10.38 -12.96 9.03
N ARG A 192 11.06 -13.78 9.83
CA ARG A 192 11.01 -15.25 9.73
C ARG A 192 9.62 -15.82 9.97
N THR A 193 8.82 -15.17 10.82
CA THR A 193 7.43 -15.60 11.08
C THR A 193 6.47 -15.20 9.97
N LEU A 194 6.65 -14.00 9.39
CA LEU A 194 5.71 -13.46 8.41
C LEU A 194 5.99 -13.90 6.98
N ALA A 195 7.26 -14.00 6.59
CA ALA A 195 7.60 -14.29 5.20
C ALA A 195 7.03 -15.61 4.67
N PRO A 196 6.99 -16.73 5.42
CA PRO A 196 6.33 -17.96 4.96
C PRO A 196 4.82 -17.81 4.74
N LEU A 197 4.20 -16.81 5.38
CA LEU A 197 2.77 -16.54 5.30
C LEU A 197 2.40 -15.55 4.19
N ALA A 198 3.38 -14.98 3.49
CA ALA A 198 3.13 -13.96 2.48
C ALA A 198 2.41 -14.54 1.25
N ASP A 199 1.44 -13.78 0.72
CA ASP A 199 0.65 -14.17 -0.43
C ASP A 199 0.32 -12.95 -1.32
N PRO A 200 0.80 -12.91 -2.57
CA PRO A 200 0.59 -11.77 -3.46
C PRO A 200 -0.85 -11.58 -3.92
N ARG A 201 -1.77 -12.51 -3.63
CA ARG A 201 -3.17 -12.45 -4.07
C ARG A 201 -4.01 -11.47 -3.27
N ALA A 202 -3.59 -11.07 -2.05
CA ALA A 202 -4.27 -10.00 -1.32
C ALA A 202 -4.16 -8.67 -2.10
N GLU A 203 -5.28 -8.01 -2.38
CA GLU A 203 -5.32 -6.80 -3.21
C GLU A 203 -5.15 -5.50 -2.40
N SER A 204 -5.30 -5.58 -1.09
CA SER A 204 -5.15 -4.45 -0.18
C SER A 204 -4.38 -4.80 1.09
N PRO A 205 -3.79 -3.79 1.79
CA PRO A 205 -3.18 -4.00 3.10
C PRO A 205 -4.14 -4.60 4.14
N ALA A 206 -5.41 -4.24 4.07
CA ALA A 206 -6.42 -4.73 5.01
C ALA A 206 -6.78 -6.20 4.78
N GLU A 207 -6.86 -6.64 3.54
CA GLU A 207 -7.03 -8.05 3.19
C GLU A 207 -5.85 -8.90 3.68
N SER A 208 -4.62 -8.39 3.53
CA SER A 208 -3.41 -9.04 4.08
C SER A 208 -3.51 -9.22 5.59
N VAL A 209 -4.02 -8.22 6.30
CA VAL A 209 -4.21 -8.30 7.76
C VAL A 209 -5.35 -9.25 8.11
N LEU A 210 -6.48 -9.20 7.41
CA LEU A 210 -7.60 -10.12 7.61
C LEU A 210 -7.15 -11.58 7.39
N ARG A 211 -6.36 -11.84 6.35
CA ARG A 211 -5.78 -13.16 6.08
C ARG A 211 -4.84 -13.61 7.20
N LEU A 212 -4.03 -12.70 7.75
CA LEU A 212 -3.17 -13.01 8.89
C LEU A 212 -3.98 -13.38 10.14
N LEU A 213 -5.07 -12.66 10.43
CA LEU A 213 -5.99 -12.97 11.54
C LEU A 213 -6.71 -14.30 11.33
N TRP A 214 -7.05 -14.64 10.10
CA TRP A 214 -7.60 -15.94 9.73
C TRP A 214 -6.64 -17.07 10.06
N LEU A 215 -5.37 -16.94 9.70
CA LEU A 215 -4.34 -17.93 10.04
C LEU A 215 -4.12 -18.01 11.56
N ASP A 216 -4.17 -16.88 12.27
CA ASP A 216 -4.10 -16.82 13.74
C ASP A 216 -5.29 -17.49 14.42
N ALA A 217 -6.46 -17.51 13.75
CA ALA A 217 -7.63 -18.23 14.24
C ALA A 217 -7.40 -19.77 14.24
N GLY A 218 -6.33 -20.27 13.63
CA GLY A 218 -6.05 -21.70 13.49
C GLY A 218 -7.01 -22.42 12.51
N LEU A 219 -7.63 -21.66 11.63
CA LEU A 219 -8.55 -22.18 10.61
C LEU A 219 -7.75 -22.74 9.41
N PRO A 220 -8.35 -23.60 8.57
CA PRO A 220 -7.73 -24.01 7.30
C PRO A 220 -7.31 -22.79 6.48
N ALA A 221 -6.22 -22.92 5.71
CA ALA A 221 -5.71 -21.81 4.91
C ALA A 221 -6.80 -21.29 3.94
N PRO A 222 -7.10 -20.00 3.95
CA PRO A 222 -8.14 -19.45 3.08
C PRO A 222 -7.64 -19.36 1.64
N THR A 223 -8.56 -19.48 0.69
CA THR A 223 -8.33 -19.07 -0.69
C THR A 223 -8.59 -17.57 -0.79
N PRO A 224 -7.58 -16.74 -1.12
CA PRO A 224 -7.80 -15.32 -1.42
C PRO A 224 -8.51 -15.13 -2.75
N GLN A 225 -9.29 -14.08 -2.86
CA GLN A 225 -9.94 -13.63 -4.09
C GLN A 225 -10.79 -14.74 -4.75
N VAL A 226 -11.74 -15.30 -3.96
CA VAL A 226 -12.60 -16.39 -4.43
C VAL A 226 -13.60 -15.89 -5.46
N PRO A 227 -13.54 -16.36 -6.73
CA PRO A 227 -14.49 -15.95 -7.74
C PRO A 227 -15.87 -16.59 -7.49
N ILE A 228 -16.92 -15.82 -7.64
CA ILE A 228 -18.31 -16.29 -7.61
C ILE A 228 -18.91 -16.08 -8.98
N CYS A 229 -19.29 -17.18 -9.62
CA CYS A 229 -19.85 -17.18 -10.96
C CYS A 229 -21.37 -17.24 -10.93
N ASP A 230 -22.01 -16.72 -11.97
CA ASP A 230 -23.44 -16.92 -12.27
C ASP A 230 -23.67 -18.34 -12.86
N ASP A 231 -24.92 -18.62 -13.27
CA ASP A 231 -25.28 -19.91 -13.85
C ASP A 231 -24.71 -20.13 -15.27
N ALA A 232 -24.27 -19.04 -15.94
CA ALA A 232 -23.59 -19.08 -17.23
C ALA A 232 -22.06 -19.28 -17.08
N GLY A 233 -21.53 -19.26 -15.86
CA GLY A 233 -20.10 -19.41 -15.57
C GLY A 233 -19.32 -18.08 -15.58
N TRP A 234 -20.00 -16.93 -15.70
CA TRP A 234 -19.32 -15.63 -15.63
C TRP A 234 -19.08 -15.20 -14.20
N GLU A 235 -17.85 -14.71 -13.90
CA GLU A 235 -17.52 -14.13 -12.60
C GLU A 235 -18.32 -12.83 -12.40
N VAL A 236 -19.22 -12.85 -11.41
CA VAL A 236 -20.06 -11.70 -11.06
C VAL A 236 -19.62 -11.00 -9.78
N TYR A 237 -18.98 -11.74 -8.89
CA TYR A 237 -18.41 -11.23 -7.64
C TYR A 237 -17.10 -11.93 -7.31
N ARG A 238 -16.30 -11.28 -6.45
CA ARG A 238 -15.10 -11.86 -5.86
C ARG A 238 -15.12 -11.60 -4.37
N LEU A 239 -14.84 -12.65 -3.57
CA LEU A 239 -14.80 -12.59 -2.12
C LEU A 239 -13.34 -12.55 -1.67
N ASP A 240 -13.01 -11.68 -0.71
CA ASP A 240 -11.62 -11.41 -0.33
C ASP A 240 -10.90 -12.68 0.15
N LEU A 241 -11.55 -13.46 1.04
CA LEU A 241 -11.02 -14.71 1.58
C LEU A 241 -12.14 -15.73 1.71
N GLY A 242 -11.89 -17.01 1.42
CA GLY A 242 -12.92 -18.04 1.60
C GLY A 242 -12.42 -19.46 1.69
N LEU A 243 -13.32 -20.34 2.10
CA LEU A 243 -13.25 -21.80 2.04
C LEU A 243 -14.38 -22.28 1.13
N PRO A 244 -14.13 -22.43 -0.17
CA PRO A 244 -15.16 -22.79 -1.15
C PRO A 244 -15.87 -24.11 -0.84
N GLU A 245 -15.16 -25.08 -0.27
CA GLU A 245 -15.65 -26.42 0.08
C GLU A 245 -16.77 -26.40 1.13
N ILE A 246 -16.80 -25.39 2.00
CA ILE A 246 -17.87 -25.18 2.98
C ILE A 246 -18.69 -23.91 2.71
N ARG A 247 -18.42 -23.24 1.58
CA ARG A 247 -19.05 -21.96 1.18
C ARG A 247 -19.03 -20.90 2.29
N TYR A 248 -17.87 -20.74 2.93
CA TYR A 248 -17.63 -19.68 3.89
C TYR A 248 -16.68 -18.64 3.31
N ALA A 249 -16.96 -17.37 3.56
CA ALA A 249 -16.08 -16.25 3.20
C ALA A 249 -16.06 -15.15 4.27
N ALA A 250 -14.96 -14.39 4.27
CA ALA A 250 -14.84 -13.17 5.03
C ALA A 250 -14.35 -12.05 4.11
N GLU A 251 -14.96 -10.87 4.23
CA GLU A 251 -14.64 -9.68 3.47
C GLU A 251 -14.26 -8.54 4.42
N TYR A 252 -13.32 -7.69 3.98
CA TYR A 252 -13.00 -6.46 4.69
C TYR A 252 -13.82 -5.29 4.15
N ASP A 253 -14.54 -4.59 5.02
CA ASP A 253 -15.26 -3.37 4.67
C ASP A 253 -14.63 -2.15 5.37
N GLY A 254 -13.80 -1.42 4.63
CA GLY A 254 -13.15 -0.18 5.10
C GLY A 254 -14.03 1.07 4.96
N VAL A 255 -15.15 1.00 4.23
CA VAL A 255 -15.93 2.16 3.76
C VAL A 255 -17.29 2.33 4.48
N ALA A 256 -17.51 1.64 5.58
CA ALA A 256 -18.81 1.62 6.29
C ALA A 256 -19.40 3.02 6.62
N TRP A 257 -18.61 4.09 6.57
CA TRP A 257 -19.04 5.44 6.98
C TRP A 257 -19.41 6.39 5.84
N HIS A 258 -19.12 6.08 4.57
CA HIS A 258 -19.33 6.99 3.43
C HIS A 258 -20.16 6.41 2.28
N SER A 259 -20.74 5.22 2.43
CA SER A 259 -21.55 4.62 1.37
C SER A 259 -22.91 5.31 1.24
N SER A 260 -23.29 5.63 -0.03
CA SER A 260 -24.60 6.19 -0.32
C SER A 260 -25.73 5.17 0.00
N PRO A 261 -26.99 5.62 0.20
CA PRO A 261 -28.11 4.70 0.37
C PRO A 261 -28.24 3.68 -0.75
N ALA A 262 -27.93 4.08 -1.99
CA ALA A 262 -27.93 3.20 -3.17
C ALA A 262 -26.83 2.13 -3.11
N GLN A 263 -25.63 2.48 -2.68
CA GLN A 263 -24.54 1.52 -2.48
C GLN A 263 -24.92 0.49 -1.39
N ARG A 264 -25.40 0.95 -0.23
CA ARG A 264 -25.87 0.05 0.84
C ARG A 264 -27.01 -0.91 0.37
N ALA A 265 -27.90 -0.44 -0.53
CA ALA A 265 -28.94 -1.29 -1.10
C ALA A 265 -28.36 -2.38 -1.99
N ARG A 266 -27.41 -2.06 -2.88
CA ARG A 266 -26.70 -3.03 -3.72
C ARG A 266 -25.92 -4.06 -2.90
N ASP A 267 -25.23 -3.63 -1.82
CA ASP A 267 -24.48 -4.53 -0.95
C ASP A 267 -25.41 -5.50 -0.20
N ARG A 268 -26.59 -5.04 0.24
CA ARG A 268 -27.60 -5.93 0.82
C ARG A 268 -28.13 -6.94 -0.19
N GLN A 269 -28.41 -6.52 -1.41
CA GLN A 269 -28.89 -7.39 -2.49
C GLN A 269 -27.85 -8.43 -2.86
N ARG A 270 -26.58 -8.03 -3.01
CA ARG A 270 -25.44 -8.92 -3.25
C ARG A 270 -25.33 -9.98 -2.16
N ARG A 271 -25.35 -9.56 -0.88
CA ARG A 271 -25.26 -10.48 0.27
C ARG A 271 -26.46 -11.42 0.37
N ALA A 272 -27.65 -10.95 0.05
CA ALA A 272 -28.85 -11.79 -0.01
C ALA A 272 -28.69 -12.87 -1.09
N TRP A 273 -28.27 -12.49 -2.29
CA TRP A 273 -28.05 -13.41 -3.40
C TRP A 273 -26.96 -14.45 -3.06
N LEU A 274 -25.82 -14.04 -2.51
CA LEU A 274 -24.75 -14.93 -2.06
C LEU A 274 -25.26 -15.97 -1.05
N ARG A 275 -26.08 -15.54 -0.09
CA ARG A 275 -26.63 -16.39 0.96
C ARG A 275 -27.73 -17.33 0.44
N ASP A 276 -28.69 -16.79 -0.30
CA ASP A 276 -29.96 -17.47 -0.61
C ASP A 276 -29.85 -18.33 -1.88
N GLU A 277 -29.14 -17.83 -2.92
CA GLU A 277 -29.02 -18.55 -4.19
C GLU A 277 -27.69 -19.31 -4.29
N ARG A 278 -26.60 -18.81 -3.74
CA ARG A 278 -25.28 -19.47 -3.81
C ARG A 278 -24.90 -20.23 -2.54
N GLY A 279 -25.65 -20.10 -1.48
CA GLY A 279 -25.48 -20.85 -0.23
C GLY A 279 -24.26 -20.43 0.58
N TRP A 280 -23.67 -19.26 0.33
CA TRP A 280 -22.51 -18.76 1.06
C TRP A 280 -22.89 -18.19 2.43
N VAL A 281 -22.00 -18.40 3.39
CA VAL A 281 -21.96 -17.68 4.67
C VAL A 281 -20.85 -16.65 4.55
N VAL A 282 -21.21 -15.37 4.53
CA VAL A 282 -20.24 -14.28 4.37
C VAL A 282 -20.24 -13.41 5.61
N ASP A 283 -19.09 -13.28 6.27
CA ASP A 283 -18.85 -12.32 7.33
C ASP A 283 -18.14 -11.09 6.78
N VAL A 284 -18.60 -9.91 7.18
CA VAL A 284 -17.98 -8.63 6.83
C VAL A 284 -17.36 -8.04 8.07
N LEU A 285 -16.04 -7.81 8.00
CA LEU A 285 -15.27 -7.27 9.11
C LEU A 285 -14.87 -5.82 8.83
N ALA A 286 -15.23 -4.93 9.73
CA ALA A 286 -14.92 -3.51 9.64
C ALA A 286 -13.52 -3.19 10.18
N THR A 287 -13.04 -1.99 9.87
CA THR A 287 -11.73 -1.48 10.32
C THR A 287 -11.48 -1.68 11.81
N ASP A 288 -12.47 -1.39 12.66
CA ASP A 288 -12.31 -1.49 14.11
C ASP A 288 -12.07 -2.93 14.58
N GLN A 289 -12.76 -3.91 13.97
CA GLN A 289 -12.60 -5.32 14.31
C GLN A 289 -11.23 -5.83 13.85
N VAL A 290 -10.80 -5.46 12.66
CA VAL A 290 -9.53 -5.94 12.09
C VAL A 290 -8.32 -5.29 12.77
N PHE A 291 -8.35 -3.98 13.01
CA PHE A 291 -7.17 -3.24 13.45
C PHE A 291 -7.16 -2.89 14.94
N LYS A 292 -8.33 -2.67 15.57
CA LYS A 292 -8.40 -2.28 16.97
C LYS A 292 -8.75 -3.44 17.90
N HIS A 293 -9.55 -4.39 17.43
CA HIS A 293 -10.05 -5.51 18.21
C HIS A 293 -9.81 -6.87 17.51
N PRO A 294 -8.55 -7.25 17.18
CA PRO A 294 -8.24 -8.45 16.40
C PRO A 294 -8.76 -9.75 17.02
N ALA A 295 -8.87 -9.82 18.34
CA ALA A 295 -9.47 -10.99 19.00
C ALA A 295 -10.95 -11.18 18.61
N VAL A 296 -11.72 -10.08 18.48
CA VAL A 296 -13.11 -10.12 18.01
C VAL A 296 -13.17 -10.63 16.56
N ALA A 297 -12.27 -10.16 15.70
CA ALA A 297 -12.18 -10.65 14.32
C ALA A 297 -11.91 -12.17 14.27
N ILE A 298 -10.96 -12.66 15.07
CA ILE A 298 -10.64 -14.09 15.19
C ILE A 298 -11.87 -14.91 15.64
N ASP A 299 -12.59 -14.44 16.65
CA ASP A 299 -13.79 -15.13 17.15
C ASP A 299 -14.92 -15.13 16.11
N MET A 300 -15.10 -14.01 15.38
CA MET A 300 -16.05 -13.94 14.27
C MET A 300 -15.73 -14.96 13.17
N LEU A 301 -14.47 -15.06 12.75
CA LEU A 301 -14.02 -16.01 11.74
C LEU A 301 -14.28 -17.46 12.18
N ARG A 302 -13.92 -17.83 13.40
CA ARG A 302 -14.22 -19.16 13.98
C ARG A 302 -15.70 -19.46 14.00
N ALA A 303 -16.51 -18.52 14.47
CA ALA A 303 -17.96 -18.66 14.50
C ALA A 303 -18.57 -18.78 13.10
N GLY A 304 -18.01 -18.04 12.13
CA GLY A 304 -18.43 -18.10 10.73
C GLY A 304 -18.20 -19.47 10.10
N VAL A 305 -16.99 -20.01 10.23
CA VAL A 305 -16.67 -21.37 9.78
C VAL A 305 -17.63 -22.39 10.41
N ALA A 306 -17.82 -22.34 11.73
CA ALA A 306 -18.73 -23.24 12.41
C ALA A 306 -20.20 -23.11 11.94
N ARG A 307 -20.65 -21.90 11.55
CA ARG A 307 -21.99 -21.70 10.95
C ARG A 307 -22.08 -22.36 9.57
N ALA A 308 -21.07 -22.18 8.73
CA ALA A 308 -21.02 -22.74 7.39
C ALA A 308 -21.03 -24.28 7.42
N GLU A 309 -20.21 -24.88 8.27
CA GLU A 309 -20.17 -26.34 8.45
C GLU A 309 -21.52 -26.91 8.93
N ARG A 310 -22.20 -26.23 9.89
CA ARG A 310 -23.55 -26.65 10.32
C ARG A 310 -24.57 -26.53 9.19
N ARG A 311 -24.48 -25.51 8.36
CA ARG A 311 -25.35 -25.34 7.19
C ARG A 311 -25.15 -26.47 6.20
N LEU A 312 -23.88 -26.78 5.86
CA LEU A 312 -23.55 -27.85 4.92
C LEU A 312 -24.12 -29.21 5.37
N ARG A 313 -23.97 -29.55 6.67
CA ARG A 313 -24.54 -30.80 7.26
C ARG A 313 -26.05 -30.87 7.22
N ARG A 314 -26.78 -29.76 7.11
CA ARG A 314 -28.25 -29.75 7.02
C ARG A 314 -28.76 -29.89 5.58
N THR A 315 -27.90 -29.64 4.60
CA THR A 315 -28.24 -29.69 3.18
C THR A 315 -27.68 -30.95 2.47
N ALA A 316 -26.80 -31.70 3.13
CA ALA A 316 -26.31 -33.00 2.74
C ALA A 316 -27.19 -34.11 3.32
#